data_f00811f39fc870c76985bbcbfb5e5745
#
_entry.id   f00811f39fc870c76985bbcbfb5e5745
#
_cell.length_a   1.000
_cell.length_b   1.000
_cell.length_c   1.000
_cell.angle_alpha   90.00
_cell.angle_beta   90.00
_cell.angle_gamma   90.00
#
_symmetry.space_group_name_H-M   'P 1'
#
loop_
_entity.id
_entity.type
_entity.pdbx_description
1 polymer ?
#
loop_
_entity_poly.entity_id
_entity_poly.type
_entity_poly.pdbx_seq_one_letter_code
_entity_poly.pdbx_strand_id
1 'polypeptide(L)'
;SVGRLDQHKLRTGRIGEDDWPRLTHALGRLNETPFFIDESPGLSAMEVRARARRLARQCKDDRPLGLIVLDYIQLMSGSSGGQSENRATEISEISRSLKGLAKELHVPVIALSQLNRSLEQRPNKRPIMSDLRESGAIEQDADVILFIYRDEVYNPDSPDKGTAEIIIGKQRNGPIGTVRLTFLGEYTKFESFAGGGGGGYGD
;
A
#
# COMPACT_ATOMS: atom_id res chain seq x y z
N SER A 1 2.24 11.08 -9.40
CA SER A 1 1.05 11.79 -8.85
C SER A 1 1.37 13.22 -8.40
N VAL A 2 2.52 13.49 -7.76
CA VAL A 2 2.89 14.83 -7.22
C VAL A 2 2.92 15.92 -8.31
N GLY A 3 3.46 15.60 -9.47
CA GLY A 3 3.57 16.56 -10.60
C GLY A 3 2.37 16.54 -11.56
N ARG A 4 1.37 15.69 -11.35
CA ARG A 4 0.28 15.44 -12.31
C ARG A 4 0.80 15.19 -13.73
N LEU A 5 1.86 14.38 -13.84
CA LEU A 5 2.47 13.98 -15.09
C LEU A 5 1.93 12.60 -15.48
N ASP A 6 1.69 12.43 -16.76
CA ASP A 6 1.30 11.14 -17.32
C ASP A 6 2.44 10.11 -17.11
N GLN A 7 2.10 9.00 -16.44
CA GLN A 7 3.07 7.95 -16.14
C GLN A 7 3.66 7.31 -17.39
N HIS A 8 2.86 7.20 -18.47
CA HIS A 8 3.34 6.67 -19.74
C HIS A 8 4.40 7.57 -20.37
N LYS A 9 4.18 8.89 -20.35
CA LYS A 9 5.16 9.88 -20.84
C LYS A 9 6.46 9.82 -20.04
N LEU A 10 6.38 9.72 -18.72
CA LEU A 10 7.55 9.58 -17.86
C LEU A 10 8.34 8.30 -18.16
N ARG A 11 7.65 7.17 -18.31
CA ARG A 11 8.29 5.88 -18.60
C ARG A 11 8.94 5.80 -19.98
N THR A 12 8.36 6.47 -20.97
CA THR A 12 8.86 6.49 -22.35
C THR A 12 9.84 7.63 -22.64
N GLY A 13 10.06 8.53 -21.68
CA GLY A 13 10.89 9.74 -21.86
C GLY A 13 10.28 10.79 -22.78
N ARG A 14 9.00 10.64 -23.17
CA ARG A 14 8.30 11.59 -24.05
C ARG A 14 7.70 12.74 -23.25
N ILE A 15 8.57 13.56 -22.66
CA ILE A 15 8.21 14.70 -21.84
C ILE A 15 8.12 15.92 -22.76
N GLY A 16 6.94 16.56 -22.83
CA GLY A 16 6.73 17.79 -23.57
C GLY A 16 7.29 19.02 -22.84
N GLU A 17 7.43 20.13 -23.56
CA GLU A 17 7.95 21.38 -22.97
C GLU A 17 7.10 21.85 -21.78
N ASP A 18 5.77 21.70 -21.84
CA ASP A 18 4.86 22.06 -20.76
C ASP A 18 4.95 21.13 -19.52
N ASP A 19 5.49 19.93 -19.68
CA ASP A 19 5.63 18.95 -18.61
C ASP A 19 6.89 19.22 -17.75
N TRP A 20 7.93 19.87 -18.31
CA TRP A 20 9.19 20.12 -17.61
C TRP A 20 9.06 20.99 -16.35
N PRO A 21 8.30 22.09 -16.34
CA PRO A 21 8.10 22.88 -15.11
C PRO A 21 7.42 22.05 -14.01
N ARG A 22 6.45 21.21 -14.37
CA ARG A 22 5.76 20.32 -13.43
C ARG A 22 6.69 19.27 -12.85
N LEU A 23 7.55 18.70 -13.69
CA LEU A 23 8.56 17.73 -13.26
C LEU A 23 9.56 18.37 -12.30
N THR A 24 10.10 19.52 -12.64
CA THR A 24 11.06 20.25 -11.83
C THR A 24 10.46 20.65 -10.46
N HIS A 25 9.23 21.14 -10.47
CA HIS A 25 8.51 21.46 -9.22
C HIS A 25 8.29 20.21 -8.34
N ALA A 26 7.89 19.09 -8.96
CA ALA A 26 7.69 17.82 -8.23
C ALA A 26 9.00 17.30 -7.63
N LEU A 27 10.11 17.38 -8.38
CA LEU A 27 11.43 17.00 -7.90
C LEU A 27 11.89 17.89 -6.74
N GLY A 28 11.67 19.21 -6.84
CA GLY A 28 11.97 20.14 -5.74
C GLY A 28 11.25 19.74 -4.45
N ARG A 29 9.96 19.47 -4.53
CA ARG A 29 9.17 19.00 -3.37
C ARG A 29 9.63 17.66 -2.81
N LEU A 30 10.02 16.74 -3.66
CA LEU A 30 10.54 15.43 -3.21
C LEU A 30 11.90 15.57 -2.53
N ASN A 31 12.78 16.44 -3.03
CA ASN A 31 14.09 16.68 -2.43
C ASN A 31 14.01 17.33 -1.04
N GLU A 32 12.97 18.13 -0.78
CA GLU A 32 12.72 18.73 0.52
C GLU A 32 12.07 17.77 1.53
N THR A 33 11.52 16.65 1.03
CA THR A 33 10.84 15.64 1.86
C THR A 33 11.85 14.59 2.32
N PRO A 34 11.94 14.27 3.61
CA PRO A 34 12.78 13.18 4.11
C PRO A 34 12.19 11.83 3.68
N PHE A 35 12.53 11.42 2.46
CA PHE A 35 12.05 10.20 1.82
C PHE A 35 13.24 9.28 1.55
N PHE A 36 13.20 8.09 2.14
CA PHE A 36 14.29 7.11 2.04
C PHE A 36 13.77 5.87 1.29
N ILE A 37 14.56 5.41 0.33
CA ILE A 37 14.24 4.20 -0.44
C ILE A 37 15.34 3.17 -0.17
N ASP A 38 14.92 1.95 0.15
CA ASP A 38 15.80 0.79 0.25
C ASP A 38 15.37 -0.24 -0.80
N GLU A 39 16.21 -0.46 -1.80
CA GLU A 39 15.94 -1.37 -2.93
C GLU A 39 16.54 -2.77 -2.71
N SER A 40 17.02 -3.08 -1.50
CA SER A 40 17.61 -4.38 -1.22
C SER A 40 16.58 -5.49 -1.36
N PRO A 41 16.84 -6.52 -2.19
CA PRO A 41 15.90 -7.63 -2.35
C PRO A 41 15.93 -8.57 -1.14
N GLY A 42 14.81 -9.21 -0.87
CA GLY A 42 14.72 -10.34 0.05
C GLY A 42 15.07 -10.04 1.51
N LEU A 43 14.84 -8.81 1.97
CA LEU A 43 15.11 -8.45 3.38
C LEU A 43 14.31 -9.32 4.33
N SER A 44 14.97 -9.81 5.38
CA SER A 44 14.30 -10.42 6.53
C SER A 44 13.65 -9.35 7.42
N ALA A 45 12.69 -9.76 8.23
CA ALA A 45 12.04 -8.86 9.19
C ALA A 45 13.04 -8.27 10.20
N MET A 46 14.11 -9.01 10.54
CA MET A 46 15.19 -8.52 11.42
C MET A 46 16.03 -7.44 10.74
N GLU A 47 16.34 -7.59 9.44
CA GLU A 47 17.08 -6.58 8.68
C GLU A 47 16.26 -5.30 8.51
N VAL A 48 14.96 -5.42 8.19
CA VAL A 48 14.05 -4.28 8.15
C VAL A 48 14.04 -3.55 9.50
N ARG A 49 13.93 -4.28 10.59
CA ARG A 49 13.96 -3.72 11.96
C ARG A 49 15.27 -2.99 12.25
N ALA A 50 16.42 -3.60 11.92
CA ALA A 50 17.73 -3.00 12.14
C ALA A 50 17.93 -1.71 11.34
N ARG A 51 17.52 -1.71 10.06
CA ARG A 51 17.57 -0.54 9.17
C ARG A 51 16.64 0.57 9.64
N ALA A 52 15.39 0.24 9.98
CA ALA A 52 14.41 1.19 10.49
C ALA A 52 14.88 1.87 11.80
N ARG A 53 15.43 1.10 12.74
CA ARG A 53 16.03 1.62 13.97
C ARG A 53 17.20 2.58 13.71
N ARG A 54 18.08 2.21 12.77
CA ARG A 54 19.21 3.07 12.40
C ARG A 54 18.71 4.38 11.80
N LEU A 55 17.75 4.30 10.87
CA LEU A 55 17.16 5.46 10.23
C LEU A 55 16.43 6.35 11.23
N ALA A 56 15.63 5.78 12.13
CA ALA A 56 14.92 6.53 13.18
C ALA A 56 15.89 7.34 14.06
N ARG A 57 17.09 6.79 14.36
CA ARG A 57 18.14 7.51 15.11
C ARG A 57 18.84 8.60 14.31
N GLN A 58 18.82 8.52 12.97
CA GLN A 58 19.41 9.53 12.08
C GLN A 58 18.43 10.67 11.79
N CYS A 59 17.13 10.42 11.94
CA CYS A 59 16.11 11.46 11.80
C CYS A 59 16.26 12.49 12.93
N LYS A 60 16.01 13.76 12.60
CA LYS A 60 16.05 14.85 13.57
C LYS A 60 14.80 14.83 14.45
N ASP A 61 14.90 15.41 15.65
CA ASP A 61 13.79 15.46 16.61
C ASP A 61 12.58 16.24 16.06
N ASP A 62 12.83 17.24 15.23
CA ASP A 62 11.78 18.03 14.56
C ASP A 62 11.13 17.30 13.35
N ARG A 63 11.79 16.26 12.83
CA ARG A 63 11.32 15.44 11.71
C ARG A 63 11.60 13.97 11.97
N PRO A 64 10.92 13.34 12.94
CA PRO A 64 11.11 11.93 13.24
C PRO A 64 10.63 11.03 12.09
N LEU A 65 11.07 9.77 12.09
CA LEU A 65 10.52 8.76 11.18
C LEU A 65 9.01 8.65 11.40
N GLY A 66 8.21 8.91 10.37
CA GLY A 66 6.75 9.01 10.49
C GLY A 66 5.98 7.84 9.87
N LEU A 67 6.59 7.09 8.96
CA LEU A 67 5.93 5.99 8.25
C LEU A 67 6.96 5.01 7.68
N ILE A 68 6.64 3.72 7.73
CA ILE A 68 7.38 2.66 7.02
C ILE A 68 6.43 2.01 6.02
N VAL A 69 6.87 1.86 4.76
CA VAL A 69 6.11 1.19 3.70
C VAL A 69 6.93 0.02 3.15
N LEU A 70 6.31 -1.14 3.03
CA LEU A 70 6.91 -2.37 2.48
C LEU A 70 6.16 -2.79 1.21
N ASP A 71 6.85 -2.84 0.08
CA ASP A 71 6.31 -3.26 -1.21
C ASP A 71 7.10 -4.47 -1.73
N TYR A 72 6.60 -5.65 -1.55
CA TYR A 72 5.47 -6.17 -0.79
C TYR A 72 5.93 -7.33 0.13
N ILE A 73 5.09 -7.71 1.09
CA ILE A 73 5.46 -8.66 2.17
C ILE A 73 5.96 -10.01 1.66
N GLN A 74 5.46 -10.49 0.51
CA GLN A 74 5.88 -11.77 -0.06
C GLN A 74 7.30 -11.76 -0.67
N LEU A 75 7.92 -10.60 -0.84
CA LEU A 75 9.34 -10.49 -1.22
C LEU A 75 10.28 -10.63 -0.04
N MET A 76 9.77 -10.54 1.18
CA MET A 76 10.59 -10.69 2.38
C MET A 76 11.00 -12.15 2.59
N SER A 77 12.18 -12.34 3.16
CA SER A 77 12.70 -13.66 3.56
C SER A 77 12.31 -14.00 4.99
N GLY A 78 12.03 -15.28 5.23
CA GLY A 78 11.88 -15.79 6.59
C GLY A 78 13.21 -15.82 7.37
N SER A 79 13.13 -15.97 8.67
CA SER A 79 14.32 -16.07 9.55
C SER A 79 15.15 -17.35 9.32
N SER A 80 14.59 -18.36 8.67
CA SER A 80 15.19 -19.70 8.49
C SER A 80 16.04 -19.86 7.23
N GLY A 81 16.40 -18.79 6.53
CA GLY A 81 17.36 -18.86 5.41
C GLY A 81 16.91 -19.73 4.23
N GLY A 82 15.62 -19.75 3.90
CA GLY A 82 15.11 -20.38 2.67
C GLY A 82 14.76 -21.88 2.76
N GLN A 83 14.82 -22.48 3.92
CA GLN A 83 14.41 -23.87 4.16
C GLN A 83 13.09 -24.02 4.95
N SER A 84 12.25 -23.00 4.96
CA SER A 84 10.92 -23.12 5.56
C SER A 84 10.02 -23.95 4.63
N GLU A 85 9.64 -25.13 5.09
CA GLU A 85 8.67 -26.00 4.37
C GLU A 85 7.26 -25.38 4.31
N ASN A 86 7.04 -24.27 5.02
CA ASN A 86 5.74 -23.65 5.12
C ASN A 86 5.81 -22.12 5.00
N ARG A 87 5.50 -21.60 3.81
CA ARG A 87 5.45 -20.17 3.53
C ARG A 87 4.46 -19.41 4.43
N ALA A 88 3.38 -20.06 4.84
CA ALA A 88 2.41 -19.47 5.77
C ALA A 88 3.04 -19.15 7.14
N THR A 89 3.93 -20.03 7.61
CA THR A 89 4.68 -19.79 8.86
C THR A 89 5.61 -18.60 8.74
N GLU A 90 6.35 -18.50 7.63
CA GLU A 90 7.22 -17.33 7.37
C GLU A 90 6.45 -16.01 7.36
N ILE A 91 5.34 -15.95 6.62
CA ILE A 91 4.49 -14.76 6.57
C ILE A 91 3.95 -14.41 7.96
N SER A 92 3.64 -15.42 8.77
CA SER A 92 3.18 -15.24 10.15
C SER A 92 4.27 -14.61 11.04
N GLU A 93 5.52 -15.06 10.92
CA GLU A 93 6.65 -14.51 11.64
C GLU A 93 6.94 -13.06 11.19
N ILE A 94 6.91 -12.81 9.89
CA ILE A 94 7.11 -11.48 9.32
C ILE A 94 6.03 -10.53 9.83
N SER A 95 4.75 -10.90 9.73
CA SER A 95 3.61 -10.10 10.18
C SER A 95 3.74 -9.69 11.64
N ARG A 96 4.03 -10.66 12.51
CA ARG A 96 4.23 -10.42 13.95
C ARG A 96 5.43 -9.51 14.22
N SER A 97 6.53 -9.71 13.49
CA SER A 97 7.72 -8.87 13.61
C SER A 97 7.47 -7.43 13.18
N LEU A 98 6.74 -7.21 12.09
CA LEU A 98 6.35 -5.88 11.62
C LEU A 98 5.42 -5.17 12.61
N LYS A 99 4.49 -5.91 13.22
CA LYS A 99 3.66 -5.38 14.31
C LYS A 99 4.50 -4.97 15.52
N GLY A 100 5.51 -5.77 15.87
CA GLY A 100 6.48 -5.45 16.90
C GLY A 100 7.27 -4.18 16.60
N LEU A 101 7.73 -4.04 15.35
CA LEU A 101 8.47 -2.87 14.87
C LEU A 101 7.64 -1.59 14.97
N ALA A 102 6.37 -1.64 14.52
CA ALA A 102 5.46 -0.49 14.58
C ALA A 102 5.26 0.00 16.03
N LYS A 103 5.10 -0.93 16.98
CA LYS A 103 4.99 -0.60 18.40
C LYS A 103 6.28 -0.06 18.99
N GLU A 104 7.42 -0.64 18.64
CA GLU A 104 8.72 -0.24 19.15
C GLU A 104 9.11 1.17 18.75
N LEU A 105 8.92 1.50 17.47
CA LEU A 105 9.27 2.81 16.93
C LEU A 105 8.16 3.85 17.06
N HIS A 106 6.96 3.45 17.50
CA HIS A 106 5.76 4.28 17.53
C HIS A 106 5.41 4.88 16.15
N VAL A 107 5.63 4.09 15.09
CA VAL A 107 5.47 4.49 13.69
C VAL A 107 4.51 3.53 13.01
N PRO A 108 3.53 4.01 12.23
CA PRO A 108 2.70 3.14 11.41
C PRO A 108 3.54 2.39 10.37
N VAL A 109 3.21 1.12 10.17
CA VAL A 109 3.80 0.27 9.14
C VAL A 109 2.70 -0.12 8.16
N ILE A 110 2.88 0.22 6.89
CA ILE A 110 2.03 -0.23 5.79
C ILE A 110 2.77 -1.33 5.04
N ALA A 111 2.20 -2.52 5.01
CA ALA A 111 2.72 -3.63 4.22
C ALA A 111 1.75 -3.93 3.06
N LEU A 112 2.23 -3.85 1.84
CA LEU A 112 1.49 -4.29 0.67
C LEU A 112 1.48 -5.81 0.62
N SER A 113 0.39 -6.38 0.19
CA SER A 113 0.22 -7.82 0.07
C SER A 113 -0.46 -8.19 -1.24
N GLN A 114 0.07 -9.20 -1.91
CA GLN A 114 -0.56 -9.77 -3.09
C GLN A 114 -1.73 -10.66 -2.68
N LEU A 115 -2.83 -10.56 -3.41
CA LEU A 115 -4.00 -11.41 -3.24
C LEU A 115 -3.84 -12.76 -3.96
N ASN A 116 -4.60 -13.76 -3.51
CA ASN A 116 -4.67 -15.03 -4.20
C ASN A 116 -5.40 -14.86 -5.54
N ARG A 117 -4.84 -15.42 -6.61
CA ARG A 117 -5.43 -15.34 -7.95
C ARG A 117 -6.77 -16.06 -8.08
N SER A 118 -7.14 -16.92 -7.13
CA SER A 118 -8.44 -17.59 -7.12
C SER A 118 -9.63 -16.62 -7.12
N LEU A 119 -9.44 -15.39 -6.63
CA LEU A 119 -10.47 -14.35 -6.68
C LEU A 119 -10.92 -14.06 -8.14
N GLU A 120 -10.02 -14.19 -9.12
CA GLU A 120 -10.31 -13.93 -10.53
C GLU A 120 -11.29 -14.95 -11.15
N GLN A 121 -11.45 -16.10 -10.50
CA GLN A 121 -12.37 -17.15 -10.94
C GLN A 121 -13.80 -16.94 -10.41
N ARG A 122 -13.99 -16.06 -9.43
CA ARG A 122 -15.32 -15.79 -8.87
C ARG A 122 -16.11 -14.83 -9.77
N PRO A 123 -17.46 -14.95 -9.81
CA PRO A 123 -18.32 -13.96 -10.47
C PRO A 123 -18.12 -12.56 -9.89
N ASN A 124 -18.15 -12.42 -8.57
CA ASN A 124 -17.81 -11.20 -7.86
C ASN A 124 -16.32 -11.18 -7.52
N LYS A 125 -15.58 -10.30 -8.19
CA LYS A 125 -14.13 -10.15 -8.04
C LYS A 125 -13.71 -9.14 -6.98
N ARG A 126 -14.66 -8.64 -6.16
CA ARG A 126 -14.30 -7.81 -5.00
C ARG A 126 -13.52 -8.65 -3.99
N PRO A 127 -12.35 -8.19 -3.57
CA PRO A 127 -11.53 -8.89 -2.59
C PRO A 127 -12.23 -9.07 -1.24
N ILE A 128 -12.00 -10.20 -0.62
CA ILE A 128 -12.45 -10.54 0.74
C ILE A 128 -11.28 -11.06 1.57
N MET A 129 -11.46 -11.19 2.86
CA MET A 129 -10.39 -11.60 3.79
C MET A 129 -9.70 -12.91 3.39
N SER A 130 -10.46 -13.91 2.91
CA SER A 130 -9.91 -15.20 2.47
C SER A 130 -9.02 -15.12 1.21
N ASP A 131 -9.02 -13.99 0.51
CA ASP A 131 -8.16 -13.76 -0.66
C ASP A 131 -6.75 -13.29 -0.28
N LEU A 132 -6.54 -12.87 0.97
CA LEU A 132 -5.20 -12.66 1.47
C LEU A 132 -4.47 -13.99 1.49
N ARG A 133 -3.40 -14.08 0.72
CA ARG A 133 -2.60 -15.29 0.63
C ARG A 133 -1.90 -15.55 1.97
N GLU A 134 -2.07 -16.77 2.51
CA GLU A 134 -1.42 -17.20 3.77
C GLU A 134 -1.83 -16.35 4.99
N SER A 135 -3.09 -15.96 5.08
CA SER A 135 -3.60 -14.79 5.77
C SER A 135 -3.91 -14.88 7.27
N GLY A 136 -3.98 -16.05 7.85
CA GLY A 136 -4.48 -16.19 9.23
C GLY A 136 -3.75 -15.28 10.24
N ALA A 137 -2.42 -15.17 10.12
CA ALA A 137 -1.63 -14.32 11.00
C ALA A 137 -1.74 -12.83 10.64
N ILE A 138 -1.71 -12.49 9.33
CA ILE A 138 -1.89 -11.11 8.90
C ILE A 138 -3.23 -10.57 9.41
N GLU A 139 -4.28 -11.38 9.31
CA GLU A 139 -5.60 -11.01 9.82
C GLU A 139 -5.59 -10.75 11.33
N GLN A 140 -4.84 -11.53 12.10
CA GLN A 140 -4.74 -11.33 13.55
C GLN A 140 -3.90 -10.10 13.92
N ASP A 141 -2.75 -9.90 13.26
CA ASP A 141 -1.76 -8.90 13.64
C ASP A 141 -2.11 -7.49 13.15
N ALA A 142 -2.67 -7.36 11.94
CA ALA A 142 -3.00 -6.07 11.36
C ALA A 142 -4.13 -5.36 12.12
N ASP A 143 -3.99 -4.06 12.34
CA ASP A 143 -5.06 -3.23 12.93
C ASP A 143 -6.11 -2.84 11.89
N VAL A 144 -5.65 -2.64 10.65
CA VAL A 144 -6.48 -2.29 9.51
C VAL A 144 -6.08 -3.13 8.32
N ILE A 145 -7.05 -3.64 7.55
CA ILE A 145 -6.85 -4.31 6.29
C ILE A 145 -7.72 -3.61 5.25
N LEU A 146 -7.06 -3.12 4.21
CA LEU A 146 -7.70 -2.42 3.11
C LEU A 146 -7.49 -3.21 1.82
N PHE A 147 -8.55 -3.37 1.05
CA PHE A 147 -8.48 -3.90 -0.31
C PHE A 147 -8.78 -2.79 -1.31
N ILE A 148 -8.12 -2.83 -2.45
CA ILE A 148 -8.37 -1.92 -3.57
C ILE A 148 -9.05 -2.72 -4.67
N TYR A 149 -10.20 -2.24 -5.13
CA TYR A 149 -10.95 -2.82 -6.22
C TYR A 149 -11.30 -1.76 -7.26
N ARG A 150 -11.14 -2.11 -8.54
CA ARG A 150 -11.54 -1.28 -9.67
C ARG A 150 -12.32 -2.16 -10.64
N ASP A 151 -13.61 -1.88 -10.78
CA ASP A 151 -14.50 -2.69 -11.61
C ASP A 151 -14.12 -2.66 -13.10
N GLU A 152 -13.67 -1.52 -13.58
CA GLU A 152 -13.24 -1.33 -14.98
C GLU A 152 -12.08 -2.25 -15.42
N VAL A 153 -11.31 -2.79 -14.48
CA VAL A 153 -10.20 -3.74 -14.75
C VAL A 153 -10.74 -5.09 -15.21
N TYR A 154 -11.89 -5.48 -14.70
CA TYR A 154 -12.54 -6.75 -14.97
C TYR A 154 -13.71 -6.62 -15.94
N ASN A 155 -14.34 -5.46 -15.97
CA ASN A 155 -15.50 -5.16 -16.77
C ASN A 155 -15.24 -3.87 -17.60
N PRO A 156 -14.81 -4.00 -18.87
CA PRO A 156 -14.54 -2.84 -19.72
C PRO A 156 -15.76 -1.92 -19.95
N ASP A 157 -16.97 -2.45 -19.81
CA ASP A 157 -18.23 -1.70 -19.95
C ASP A 157 -18.82 -1.27 -18.60
N SER A 158 -18.02 -1.29 -17.56
CA SER A 158 -18.45 -0.88 -16.22
C SER A 158 -19.05 0.53 -16.23
N PRO A 159 -20.20 0.74 -15.57
CA PRO A 159 -20.74 2.08 -15.33
C PRO A 159 -19.88 2.89 -14.36
N ASP A 160 -18.98 2.23 -13.63
CA ASP A 160 -18.14 2.81 -12.59
C ASP A 160 -16.70 3.11 -13.07
N LYS A 161 -16.52 3.37 -14.38
CA LYS A 161 -15.19 3.74 -14.93
C LYS A 161 -14.61 4.96 -14.23
N GLY A 162 -13.30 4.96 -14.05
CA GLY A 162 -12.58 6.04 -13.39
C GLY A 162 -12.81 6.09 -11.87
N THR A 163 -13.36 5.02 -11.30
CA THR A 163 -13.53 4.91 -9.85
C THR A 163 -12.80 3.72 -9.27
N ALA A 164 -12.53 3.78 -7.98
CA ALA A 164 -11.99 2.68 -7.19
C ALA A 164 -12.76 2.55 -5.88
N GLU A 165 -12.88 1.34 -5.40
CA GLU A 165 -13.39 1.03 -4.07
C GLU A 165 -12.23 0.71 -3.13
N ILE A 166 -12.17 1.39 -1.99
CA ILE A 166 -11.31 1.01 -0.87
C ILE A 166 -12.18 0.27 0.11
N ILE A 167 -12.03 -1.06 0.13
CA ILE A 167 -12.82 -1.94 0.96
C ILE A 167 -12.08 -2.14 2.28
N ILE A 168 -12.65 -1.68 3.38
CA ILE A 168 -12.13 -1.87 4.74
C ILE A 168 -12.58 -3.25 5.20
N GLY A 169 -11.74 -4.27 5.01
CA GLY A 169 -12.05 -5.64 5.40
C GLY A 169 -11.85 -5.91 6.89
N LYS A 170 -10.99 -5.14 7.53
CA LYS A 170 -10.77 -5.16 8.98
C LYS A 170 -10.41 -3.76 9.48
N GLN A 171 -10.96 -3.42 10.65
CA GLN A 171 -10.57 -2.23 11.40
C GLN A 171 -10.82 -2.48 12.89
N ARG A 172 -9.78 -2.33 13.73
CA ARG A 172 -9.90 -2.60 15.18
C ARG A 172 -10.75 -1.56 15.91
N ASN A 173 -10.61 -0.31 15.51
CA ASN A 173 -11.19 0.83 16.23
C ASN A 173 -12.24 1.57 15.39
N GLY A 174 -12.96 0.87 14.53
CA GLY A 174 -13.99 1.47 13.70
C GLY A 174 -14.75 0.43 12.87
N PRO A 175 -15.78 0.86 12.14
CA PRO A 175 -16.58 -0.04 11.31
C PRO A 175 -15.82 -0.48 10.07
N ILE A 176 -16.14 -1.67 9.57
CA ILE A 176 -15.79 -2.08 8.22
C ILE A 176 -16.73 -1.41 7.23
N GLY A 177 -16.31 -1.30 5.98
CA GLY A 177 -17.15 -0.66 4.95
C GLY A 177 -16.39 -0.45 3.67
N THR A 178 -16.97 0.33 2.76
CA THR A 178 -16.35 0.63 1.47
C THR A 178 -16.37 2.13 1.23
N VAL A 179 -15.23 2.69 0.88
CA VAL A 179 -15.08 4.08 0.47
C VAL A 179 -14.83 4.12 -1.03
N ARG A 180 -15.63 4.90 -1.73
CA ARG A 180 -15.47 5.12 -3.17
C ARG A 180 -14.56 6.32 -3.41
N LEU A 181 -13.60 6.16 -4.30
CA LEU A 181 -12.66 7.21 -4.73
C LEU A 181 -12.72 7.36 -6.25
N THR A 182 -12.34 8.53 -6.75
CA THR A 182 -12.00 8.74 -8.14
C THR A 182 -10.60 8.21 -8.39
N PHE A 183 -10.40 7.46 -9.48
CA PHE A 183 -9.09 6.99 -9.91
C PHE A 183 -8.71 7.61 -11.25
N LEU A 184 -7.68 8.44 -11.23
CA LEU A 184 -7.11 9.08 -12.40
C LEU A 184 -5.99 8.20 -12.95
N GLY A 185 -6.31 7.32 -13.89
CA GLY A 185 -5.40 6.31 -14.43
C GLY A 185 -4.13 6.90 -15.05
N GLU A 186 -4.24 8.03 -15.77
CA GLU A 186 -3.11 8.73 -16.38
C GLU A 186 -2.02 9.12 -15.35
N TYR A 187 -2.45 9.48 -14.13
CA TYR A 187 -1.56 9.92 -13.06
C TYR A 187 -1.34 8.87 -11.98
N THR A 188 -1.99 7.71 -12.11
CA THR A 188 -2.04 6.66 -11.07
C THR A 188 -2.36 7.28 -9.71
N LYS A 189 -3.45 8.07 -9.66
CA LYS A 189 -3.81 8.89 -8.51
C LYS A 189 -5.24 8.64 -8.07
N PHE A 190 -5.41 8.53 -6.76
CA PHE A 190 -6.73 8.55 -6.13
C PHE A 190 -7.06 9.98 -5.70
N GLU A 191 -8.32 10.36 -5.89
CA GLU A 191 -8.89 11.62 -5.41
C GLU A 191 -10.24 11.36 -4.76
N SER A 192 -10.74 12.32 -3.98
CA SER A 192 -12.07 12.24 -3.41
C SER A 192 -13.12 12.09 -4.51
N PHE A 193 -14.06 11.17 -4.30
CA PHE A 193 -15.15 10.97 -5.25
C PHE A 193 -16.16 12.13 -5.12
N ALA A 194 -16.26 12.94 -6.15
CA ALA A 194 -17.24 14.03 -6.24
C ALA A 194 -18.60 13.52 -6.75
N GLY A 195 -19.09 12.42 -6.20
CA GLY A 195 -20.44 11.92 -6.46
C GLY A 195 -21.41 12.63 -5.54
N GLY A 196 -22.47 13.17 -6.11
CA GLY A 196 -23.47 14.00 -5.46
C GLY A 196 -23.92 13.44 -4.10
N GLY A 197 -24.07 14.35 -3.19
CA GLY A 197 -24.33 14.15 -1.78
C GLY A 197 -25.49 13.20 -1.46
N GLY A 198 -25.37 12.57 -0.30
CA GLY A 198 -26.47 11.82 0.30
C GLY A 198 -26.00 10.53 0.93
N GLY A 199 -25.25 10.62 1.97
CA GLY A 199 -24.98 9.55 2.90
C GLY A 199 -24.94 10.14 4.28
N GLY A 200 -26.12 10.50 4.81
CA GLY A 200 -26.29 10.90 6.19
C GLY A 200 -25.74 9.79 7.09
N TYR A 201 -24.93 10.16 8.05
CA TYR A 201 -24.72 9.38 9.24
C TYR A 201 -26.08 9.30 9.94
N GLY A 202 -26.74 8.17 9.80
CA GLY A 202 -27.90 7.83 10.63
C GLY A 202 -27.40 7.42 12.00
N ASP A 203 -28.01 7.97 12.99
CA ASP A 203 -27.84 7.76 14.42
C ASP A 203 -27.81 6.29 14.84
#